data_91a599b10198b5670fe84c73f529ef10
#
_entry.id   91a599b10198b5670fe84c73f529ef10
#
_cell.length_a   1.000
_cell.length_b   1.000
_cell.length_c   1.000
_cell.angle_alpha   90.00
_cell.angle_beta   90.00
_cell.angle_gamma   90.00
#
_symmetry.space_group_name_H-M   'P 1'
#
loop_
_entity.id
_entity.type
_entity.pdbx_description
1 polymer ?
#
loop_
_entity_poly.entity_id
_entity_poly.type
_entity_poly.pdbx_seq_one_letter_code
_entity_poly.pdbx_strand_id
1 'polypeptide(L)'
;MDNPATPLVSVVIPIYKAEATLPSCIDSLLSQTYHHLELLFVDDCSPDSGAELVAERAPKLEQLGIKVKLLRHTENKGVAVARNTALDAATGEYIYSVDADDELAPDTIEVLVREAIWKDADLTGCEWILKQGHSERRMVQPEVKSGDEAFEQCCKGQMRWNLWLFLIKRSVLEQPTPLRFLPGKNMGEDMMLMGKLLQRVQTISMVHRPLYTYVRNDGSLTNSYSEAHWEQVNANIRELEVYLEKTSSDPSLLELLQFMKLNLKLPLLISGRRADYERWRTTYPESHPYIQLNNLTPWRTKLLQQMAARGQYWFVALYAQVIMKGLYKLLYH
;
A
#
# COMPACT_ATOMS: atom_id res chain seq x y z
N MET A 1 20.97 -20.77 -26.13
CA MET A 1 20.60 -20.04 -24.91
C MET A 1 19.11 -20.19 -24.80
N ASP A 2 18.66 -21.02 -23.88
CA ASP A 2 17.23 -21.22 -23.68
C ASP A 2 16.62 -19.87 -23.31
N ASN A 3 15.60 -19.47 -24.05
CA ASN A 3 14.83 -18.27 -23.75
C ASN A 3 14.24 -18.48 -22.36
N PRO A 4 14.58 -17.68 -21.32
CA PRO A 4 14.02 -17.92 -19.99
C PRO A 4 12.50 -17.89 -20.13
N ALA A 5 11.86 -18.95 -19.64
CA ALA A 5 10.41 -19.06 -19.71
C ALA A 5 9.81 -17.78 -19.16
N THR A 6 9.01 -17.10 -19.96
CA THR A 6 8.34 -15.85 -19.57
C THR A 6 7.40 -16.17 -18.38
N PRO A 7 7.64 -15.70 -17.14
CA PRO A 7 6.85 -16.11 -15.99
C PRO A 7 5.41 -15.56 -16.08
N LEU A 8 4.44 -16.34 -15.64
CA LEU A 8 3.06 -15.87 -15.51
C LEU A 8 2.96 -14.88 -14.34
N VAL A 9 2.30 -13.74 -14.57
CA VAL A 9 1.97 -12.76 -13.54
C VAL A 9 0.48 -12.78 -13.27
N SER A 10 0.09 -13.00 -12.01
CA SER A 10 -1.29 -12.84 -11.55
C SER A 10 -1.50 -11.40 -11.10
N VAL A 11 -2.37 -10.68 -11.78
CA VAL A 11 -2.74 -9.30 -11.41
C VAL A 11 -4.02 -9.35 -10.59
N VAL A 12 -3.96 -8.86 -9.36
CA VAL A 12 -5.05 -8.85 -8.36
C VAL A 12 -5.78 -7.51 -8.42
N ILE A 13 -7.08 -7.51 -8.75
CA ILE A 13 -7.85 -6.29 -8.96
C ILE A 13 -9.19 -6.39 -8.20
N PRO A 14 -9.27 -5.88 -6.95
CA PRO A 14 -10.53 -5.80 -6.23
C PRO A 14 -11.44 -4.72 -6.82
N ILE A 15 -12.74 -4.98 -6.93
CA ILE A 15 -13.74 -4.08 -7.49
C ILE A 15 -14.85 -3.83 -6.47
N TYR A 16 -15.08 -2.56 -6.14
CA TYR A 16 -16.25 -2.12 -5.40
C TYR A 16 -16.54 -0.65 -5.69
N LYS A 17 -17.71 -0.34 -6.27
CA LYS A 17 -18.12 1.03 -6.67
C LYS A 17 -17.10 1.70 -7.58
N ALA A 18 -16.59 0.96 -8.57
CA ALA A 18 -15.52 1.39 -9.46
C ALA A 18 -15.99 1.66 -10.91
N GLU A 19 -17.30 1.67 -11.20
CA GLU A 19 -17.85 1.85 -12.55
C GLU A 19 -17.24 3.07 -13.28
N ALA A 20 -17.02 4.17 -12.57
CA ALA A 20 -16.49 5.40 -13.16
C ALA A 20 -15.00 5.36 -13.46
N THR A 21 -14.22 4.58 -12.75
CA THR A 21 -12.74 4.56 -12.81
C THR A 21 -12.19 3.32 -13.53
N LEU A 22 -12.89 2.20 -13.40
CA LEU A 22 -12.49 0.91 -13.94
C LEU A 22 -12.20 0.91 -15.46
N PRO A 23 -12.89 1.70 -16.32
CA PRO A 23 -12.53 1.79 -17.74
C PRO A 23 -11.07 2.22 -17.95
N SER A 24 -10.58 3.25 -17.27
CA SER A 24 -9.19 3.73 -17.38
C SER A 24 -8.20 2.67 -16.85
N CYS A 25 -8.53 2.00 -15.75
CA CYS A 25 -7.73 0.90 -15.22
C CYS A 25 -7.60 -0.23 -16.26
N ILE A 26 -8.72 -0.70 -16.84
CA ILE A 26 -8.70 -1.77 -17.85
C ILE A 26 -7.97 -1.31 -19.12
N ASP A 27 -8.14 -0.06 -19.56
CA ASP A 27 -7.42 0.47 -20.73
C ASP A 27 -5.90 0.51 -20.48
N SER A 28 -5.46 0.79 -19.24
CA SER A 28 -4.05 0.69 -18.86
C SER A 28 -3.51 -0.74 -18.86
N LEU A 29 -4.34 -1.72 -18.53
CA LEU A 29 -4.01 -3.16 -18.62
C LEU A 29 -3.98 -3.66 -20.07
N LEU A 30 -4.89 -3.17 -20.92
CA LEU A 30 -4.89 -3.45 -22.37
C LEU A 30 -3.65 -2.91 -23.07
N SER A 31 -3.08 -1.82 -22.58
CA SER A 31 -1.88 -1.19 -23.13
C SER A 31 -0.57 -1.84 -22.70
N GLN A 32 -0.60 -2.82 -21.78
CA GLN A 32 0.62 -3.46 -21.30
C GLN A 32 1.37 -4.19 -22.44
N THR A 33 2.69 -4.03 -22.46
CA THR A 33 3.57 -4.73 -23.40
C THR A 33 3.82 -6.19 -23.00
N TYR A 34 3.57 -6.55 -21.75
CA TYR A 34 3.70 -7.90 -21.22
C TYR A 34 2.34 -8.59 -21.21
N HIS A 35 2.17 -9.69 -21.96
CA HIS A 35 0.88 -10.35 -22.12
C HIS A 35 0.74 -11.70 -21.41
N HIS A 36 1.81 -12.26 -20.84
CA HIS A 36 1.71 -13.51 -20.08
C HIS A 36 1.13 -13.25 -18.68
N LEU A 37 -0.14 -12.83 -18.69
CA LEU A 37 -0.90 -12.38 -17.55
C LEU A 37 -2.13 -13.24 -17.28
N GLU A 38 -2.51 -13.36 -16.01
CA GLU A 38 -3.88 -13.63 -15.60
C GLU A 38 -4.39 -12.47 -14.76
N LEU A 39 -5.50 -11.89 -15.16
CA LEU A 39 -6.18 -10.80 -14.45
C LEU A 39 -7.29 -11.38 -13.58
N LEU A 40 -7.17 -11.17 -12.27
CA LEU A 40 -8.07 -11.70 -11.25
C LEU A 40 -8.91 -10.54 -10.73
N PHE A 41 -10.00 -10.23 -11.40
CA PHE A 41 -10.99 -9.27 -10.95
C PHE A 41 -11.87 -9.90 -9.89
N VAL A 42 -12.01 -9.24 -8.73
CA VAL A 42 -12.90 -9.71 -7.65
C VAL A 42 -13.95 -8.64 -7.38
N ASP A 43 -15.16 -8.88 -7.84
CA ASP A 43 -16.31 -8.04 -7.53
C ASP A 43 -16.82 -8.35 -6.12
N ASP A 44 -16.61 -7.40 -5.22
CA ASP A 44 -17.02 -7.50 -3.82
C ASP A 44 -18.49 -7.09 -3.62
N CYS A 45 -19.37 -7.70 -4.42
CA CYS A 45 -20.80 -7.40 -4.45
C CYS A 45 -21.05 -5.90 -4.69
N SER A 46 -20.47 -5.37 -5.75
CA SER A 46 -20.63 -3.95 -6.11
C SER A 46 -22.08 -3.66 -6.51
N PRO A 47 -22.66 -2.53 -6.07
CA PRO A 47 -24.02 -2.14 -6.47
C PRO A 47 -24.08 -1.45 -7.84
N ASP A 48 -22.93 -1.18 -8.47
CA ASP A 48 -22.79 -0.56 -9.78
C ASP A 48 -22.47 -1.58 -10.88
N SER A 49 -22.27 -1.12 -12.11
CA SER A 49 -22.02 -1.95 -13.29
C SER A 49 -20.53 -2.31 -13.49
N GLY A 50 -19.69 -2.21 -12.46
CA GLY A 50 -18.25 -2.51 -12.58
C GLY A 50 -17.95 -3.92 -13.08
N ALA A 51 -18.66 -4.93 -12.59
CA ALA A 51 -18.49 -6.32 -13.00
C ALA A 51 -18.92 -6.57 -14.46
N GLU A 52 -19.97 -5.90 -14.92
CA GLU A 52 -20.46 -5.95 -16.31
C GLU A 52 -19.43 -5.31 -17.27
N LEU A 53 -18.78 -4.21 -16.87
CA LEU A 53 -17.70 -3.58 -17.63
C LEU A 53 -16.50 -4.53 -17.82
N VAL A 54 -16.13 -5.29 -16.78
CA VAL A 54 -15.10 -6.33 -16.93
C VAL A 54 -15.53 -7.38 -17.95
N ALA A 55 -16.74 -7.89 -17.85
CA ALA A 55 -17.26 -8.92 -18.78
C ALA A 55 -17.29 -8.41 -20.22
N GLU A 56 -17.63 -7.14 -20.46
CA GLU A 56 -17.62 -6.49 -21.77
C GLU A 56 -16.20 -6.37 -22.35
N ARG A 57 -15.21 -6.04 -21.50
CA ARG A 57 -13.83 -5.80 -21.92
C ARG A 57 -12.96 -7.05 -21.98
N ALA A 58 -13.34 -8.14 -21.27
CA ALA A 58 -12.59 -9.39 -21.20
C ALA A 58 -12.23 -9.96 -22.59
N PRO A 59 -13.12 -10.00 -23.60
CA PRO A 59 -12.76 -10.52 -24.92
C PRO A 59 -11.61 -9.79 -25.60
N LYS A 60 -11.43 -8.48 -25.36
CA LYS A 60 -10.31 -7.72 -25.92
C LYS A 60 -8.99 -8.08 -25.25
N LEU A 61 -9.00 -8.30 -23.93
CA LEU A 61 -7.84 -8.77 -23.17
C LEU A 61 -7.44 -10.19 -23.59
N GLU A 62 -8.43 -11.08 -23.78
CA GLU A 62 -8.21 -12.47 -24.20
C GLU A 62 -7.65 -12.57 -25.62
N GLN A 63 -8.01 -11.64 -26.53
CA GLN A 63 -7.38 -11.54 -27.88
C GLN A 63 -5.88 -11.25 -27.82
N LEU A 64 -5.39 -10.61 -26.75
CA LEU A 64 -3.96 -10.40 -26.51
C LEU A 64 -3.27 -11.60 -25.84
N GLY A 65 -4.01 -12.69 -25.57
CA GLY A 65 -3.50 -13.87 -24.87
C GLY A 65 -3.53 -13.76 -23.35
N ILE A 66 -4.14 -12.70 -22.80
CA ILE A 66 -4.27 -12.47 -21.36
C ILE A 66 -5.46 -13.28 -20.84
N LYS A 67 -5.25 -14.04 -19.76
CA LYS A 67 -6.33 -14.77 -19.10
C LYS A 67 -7.14 -13.83 -18.20
N VAL A 68 -8.46 -13.85 -18.29
CA VAL A 68 -9.35 -13.05 -17.44
C VAL A 68 -10.21 -13.94 -16.59
N LYS A 69 -10.25 -13.69 -15.27
CA LYS A 69 -11.16 -14.32 -14.33
C LYS A 69 -11.92 -13.24 -13.57
N LEU A 70 -13.24 -13.30 -13.60
CA LEU A 70 -14.13 -12.48 -12.79
C LEU A 70 -14.74 -13.34 -11.69
N LEU A 71 -14.29 -13.11 -10.45
CA LEU A 71 -14.78 -13.74 -9.24
C LEU A 71 -15.81 -12.80 -8.59
N ARG A 72 -16.92 -13.32 -8.08
CA ARG A 72 -17.98 -12.49 -7.48
C ARG A 72 -18.31 -12.96 -6.07
N HIS A 73 -18.36 -12.02 -5.13
CA HIS A 73 -18.89 -12.25 -3.81
C HIS A 73 -20.43 -12.09 -3.81
N THR A 74 -21.10 -12.81 -2.94
CA THR A 74 -22.56 -12.71 -2.75
C THR A 74 -22.96 -11.58 -1.80
N GLU A 75 -22.01 -11.00 -1.09
CA GLU A 75 -22.15 -9.88 -0.16
C GLU A 75 -20.84 -9.08 -0.12
N ASN A 76 -20.88 -7.80 0.28
CA ASN A 76 -19.68 -7.01 0.46
C ASN A 76 -18.90 -7.50 1.69
N LYS A 77 -17.67 -7.98 1.48
CA LYS A 77 -16.76 -8.52 2.50
C LYS A 77 -15.55 -7.61 2.77
N GLY A 78 -15.40 -6.57 1.95
CA GLY A 78 -14.31 -5.62 2.02
C GLY A 78 -13.05 -6.02 1.24
N VAL A 79 -12.21 -5.02 0.96
CA VAL A 79 -11.01 -5.16 0.11
C VAL A 79 -10.05 -6.25 0.58
N ALA A 80 -9.88 -6.43 1.90
CA ALA A 80 -9.03 -7.47 2.48
C ALA A 80 -9.46 -8.87 2.05
N VAL A 81 -10.77 -9.16 2.07
CA VAL A 81 -11.32 -10.47 1.64
C VAL A 81 -11.27 -10.59 0.12
N ALA A 82 -11.57 -9.52 -0.62
CA ALA A 82 -11.49 -9.54 -2.07
C ALA A 82 -10.05 -9.86 -2.55
N ARG A 83 -9.03 -9.23 -1.94
CA ARG A 83 -7.64 -9.56 -2.24
C ARG A 83 -7.27 -11.00 -1.86
N ASN A 84 -7.74 -11.52 -0.72
CA ASN A 84 -7.53 -12.93 -0.36
C ASN A 84 -8.15 -13.88 -1.40
N THR A 85 -9.37 -13.61 -1.85
CA THR A 85 -10.04 -14.41 -2.90
C THR A 85 -9.22 -14.44 -4.19
N ALA A 86 -8.63 -13.30 -4.59
CA ALA A 86 -7.75 -13.25 -5.74
C ALA A 86 -6.44 -14.01 -5.51
N LEU A 87 -5.80 -13.84 -4.35
CA LEU A 87 -4.57 -14.55 -3.99
C LEU A 87 -4.76 -16.08 -3.98
N ASP A 88 -5.92 -16.55 -3.50
CA ASP A 88 -6.25 -17.99 -3.49
C ASP A 88 -6.50 -18.55 -4.91
N ALA A 89 -6.92 -17.70 -5.85
CA ALA A 89 -7.12 -18.05 -7.26
C ALA A 89 -5.88 -17.86 -8.14
N ALA A 90 -4.83 -17.22 -7.62
CA ALA A 90 -3.62 -16.87 -8.33
C ALA A 90 -2.74 -18.10 -8.62
N THR A 91 -2.32 -18.24 -9.88
CA THR A 91 -1.46 -19.34 -10.35
C THR A 91 -0.09 -18.86 -10.86
N GLY A 92 0.08 -17.55 -11.04
CA GLY A 92 1.30 -16.95 -11.56
C GLY A 92 2.50 -17.15 -10.65
N GLU A 93 3.69 -17.05 -11.21
CA GLU A 93 4.96 -17.04 -10.47
C GLU A 93 5.12 -15.75 -9.66
N TYR A 94 4.57 -14.66 -10.20
CA TYR A 94 4.54 -13.35 -9.55
C TYR A 94 3.10 -12.89 -9.32
N ILE A 95 2.93 -12.07 -8.28
CA ILE A 95 1.69 -11.38 -7.93
C ILE A 95 1.92 -9.87 -8.09
N TYR A 96 0.98 -9.18 -8.72
CA TYR A 96 0.95 -7.74 -8.81
C TYR A 96 -0.44 -7.21 -8.44
N SER A 97 -0.52 -6.22 -7.55
CA SER A 97 -1.79 -5.64 -7.13
C SER A 97 -2.07 -4.36 -7.90
N VAL A 98 -3.31 -4.18 -8.33
CA VAL A 98 -3.78 -2.95 -8.99
C VAL A 98 -5.12 -2.56 -8.39
N ASP A 99 -5.25 -1.31 -7.95
CA ASP A 99 -6.53 -0.79 -7.48
C ASP A 99 -7.38 -0.34 -8.68
N ALA A 100 -8.69 -0.59 -8.65
CA ALA A 100 -9.59 -0.38 -9.79
C ALA A 100 -9.82 1.09 -10.18
N ASP A 101 -9.25 2.01 -9.42
CA ASP A 101 -9.29 3.47 -9.65
C ASP A 101 -7.94 4.06 -10.09
N ASP A 102 -6.93 3.20 -10.36
CA ASP A 102 -5.58 3.61 -10.70
C ASP A 102 -5.17 3.16 -12.12
N GLU A 103 -4.03 3.63 -12.60
CA GLU A 103 -3.54 3.39 -13.97
C GLU A 103 -2.07 2.91 -13.96
N LEU A 104 -1.70 2.07 -14.92
CA LEU A 104 -0.33 1.60 -15.14
C LEU A 104 0.33 2.31 -16.33
N ALA A 105 1.64 2.53 -16.28
CA ALA A 105 2.40 2.85 -17.48
C ALA A 105 2.42 1.63 -18.42
N PRO A 106 2.50 1.82 -19.77
CA PRO A 106 2.34 0.73 -20.73
C PRO A 106 3.35 -0.43 -20.58
N ASP A 107 4.53 -0.17 -20.03
CA ASP A 107 5.60 -1.16 -19.86
C ASP A 107 5.83 -1.57 -18.40
N THR A 108 4.87 -1.30 -17.49
CA THR A 108 5.02 -1.53 -16.05
C THR A 108 5.38 -2.97 -15.75
N ILE A 109 4.55 -3.92 -16.18
CA ILE A 109 4.75 -5.32 -15.81
C ILE A 109 6.00 -5.89 -16.47
N GLU A 110 6.28 -5.52 -17.72
CA GLU A 110 7.49 -5.95 -18.43
C GLU A 110 8.76 -5.49 -17.70
N VAL A 111 8.82 -4.24 -17.30
CA VAL A 111 9.98 -3.66 -16.60
C VAL A 111 10.19 -4.33 -15.26
N LEU A 112 9.12 -4.51 -14.47
CA LEU A 112 9.21 -5.14 -13.16
C LEU A 112 9.61 -6.62 -13.24
N VAL A 113 9.04 -7.38 -14.18
CA VAL A 113 9.40 -8.79 -14.40
C VAL A 113 10.84 -8.94 -14.86
N ARG A 114 11.27 -8.12 -15.83
CA ARG A 114 12.66 -8.14 -16.31
C ARG A 114 13.65 -7.86 -15.18
N GLU A 115 13.37 -6.89 -14.34
CA GLU A 115 14.21 -6.54 -13.19
C GLU A 115 14.20 -7.67 -12.15
N ALA A 116 13.02 -8.26 -11.85
CA ALA A 116 12.88 -9.39 -10.93
C ALA A 116 13.73 -10.59 -11.35
N ILE A 117 13.70 -10.94 -12.64
CA ILE A 117 14.49 -12.05 -13.19
C ILE A 117 15.98 -11.70 -13.16
N TRP A 118 16.35 -10.49 -13.60
CA TRP A 118 17.76 -10.10 -13.68
C TRP A 118 18.46 -10.08 -12.33
N LYS A 119 17.74 -9.69 -11.28
CA LYS A 119 18.26 -9.60 -9.90
C LYS A 119 17.96 -10.84 -9.05
N ASP A 120 17.20 -11.81 -9.57
CA ASP A 120 16.58 -12.88 -8.80
C ASP A 120 15.91 -12.34 -7.53
N ALA A 121 15.12 -11.29 -7.73
CA ALA A 121 14.50 -10.56 -6.63
C ALA A 121 13.21 -11.24 -6.16
N ASP A 122 13.03 -11.34 -4.84
CA ASP A 122 11.79 -11.78 -4.21
C ASP A 122 10.71 -10.70 -4.31
N LEU A 123 11.14 -9.42 -4.32
CA LEU A 123 10.29 -8.24 -4.36
C LEU A 123 10.92 -7.20 -5.29
N THR A 124 10.16 -6.71 -6.26
CA THR A 124 10.61 -5.64 -7.16
C THR A 124 9.70 -4.44 -7.03
N GLY A 125 10.23 -3.32 -6.57
CA GLY A 125 9.48 -2.09 -6.34
C GLY A 125 9.64 -1.06 -7.45
N CYS A 126 8.70 -0.11 -7.53
CA CYS A 126 8.78 1.04 -8.41
C CYS A 126 8.41 2.35 -7.72
N GLU A 127 8.58 3.45 -8.44
CA GLU A 127 8.07 4.76 -8.07
C GLU A 127 6.67 4.97 -8.69
N TRP A 128 5.99 6.04 -8.28
CA TRP A 128 4.65 6.32 -8.79
C TRP A 128 4.40 7.81 -9.06
N ILE A 129 3.30 8.08 -9.73
CA ILE A 129 2.73 9.42 -9.89
C ILE A 129 1.53 9.57 -8.98
N LEU A 130 1.50 10.62 -8.18
CA LEU A 130 0.30 11.09 -7.50
C LEU A 130 -0.43 12.06 -8.43
N LYS A 131 -1.59 11.66 -8.94
CA LYS A 131 -2.46 12.46 -9.82
C LYS A 131 -3.63 13.00 -9.03
N GLN A 132 -3.81 14.33 -9.02
CA GLN A 132 -4.94 14.99 -8.36
C GLN A 132 -5.49 16.08 -9.29
N GLY A 133 -6.64 15.83 -9.92
CA GLY A 133 -7.17 16.70 -10.97
C GLY A 133 -6.17 16.82 -12.12
N HIS A 134 -5.70 18.04 -12.40
CA HIS A 134 -4.70 18.33 -13.45
C HIS A 134 -3.25 18.31 -12.92
N SER A 135 -3.04 18.10 -11.65
CA SER A 135 -1.70 18.09 -11.03
C SER A 135 -1.16 16.67 -10.94
N GLU A 136 0.08 16.49 -11.39
CA GLU A 136 0.81 15.26 -11.29
C GLU A 136 2.13 15.48 -10.55
N ARG A 137 2.44 14.59 -9.64
CA ARG A 137 3.68 14.65 -8.86
C ARG A 137 4.34 13.28 -8.82
N ARG A 138 5.59 13.19 -9.28
CA ARG A 138 6.42 11.99 -9.10
C ARG A 138 6.74 11.81 -7.63
N MET A 139 6.51 10.61 -7.15
CA MET A 139 6.77 10.15 -5.79
C MET A 139 7.85 9.09 -5.85
N VAL A 140 8.93 9.31 -5.11
CA VAL A 140 10.11 8.45 -5.12
C VAL A 140 10.09 7.46 -3.96
N GLN A 141 10.75 6.32 -4.16
CA GLN A 141 11.05 5.33 -3.13
C GLN A 141 12.55 5.27 -2.88
N PRO A 142 13.00 4.97 -1.65
CA PRO A 142 14.42 4.78 -1.38
C PRO A 142 14.94 3.51 -2.06
N GLU A 143 16.24 3.47 -2.33
CA GLU A 143 16.94 2.24 -2.68
C GLU A 143 17.03 1.35 -1.44
N VAL A 144 16.63 0.09 -1.57
CA VAL A 144 16.73 -0.96 -0.55
C VAL A 144 17.06 -2.28 -1.23
N LYS A 145 17.76 -3.18 -0.53
CA LYS A 145 18.24 -4.44 -1.10
C LYS A 145 17.72 -5.67 -0.38
N SER A 146 17.21 -5.51 0.84
CA SER A 146 16.71 -6.60 1.66
C SER A 146 15.37 -6.25 2.31
N GLY A 147 14.66 -7.27 2.79
CA GLY A 147 13.42 -7.10 3.52
C GLY A 147 13.61 -6.31 4.81
N ASP A 148 14.71 -6.53 5.53
CA ASP A 148 15.02 -5.82 6.77
C ASP A 148 15.23 -4.31 6.53
N GLU A 149 16.01 -3.95 5.50
CA GLU A 149 16.19 -2.54 5.10
C GLU A 149 14.85 -1.89 4.74
N ALA A 150 14.04 -2.58 3.93
CA ALA A 150 12.73 -2.06 3.52
C ALA A 150 11.79 -1.91 4.71
N PHE A 151 11.75 -2.88 5.63
CA PHE A 151 10.94 -2.81 6.84
C PHE A 151 11.33 -1.62 7.71
N GLU A 152 12.63 -1.41 7.91
CA GLU A 152 13.15 -0.25 8.65
C GLU A 152 12.72 1.07 7.98
N GLN A 153 12.91 1.22 6.66
CA GLN A 153 12.55 2.42 5.91
C GLN A 153 11.03 2.69 5.95
N CYS A 154 10.23 1.64 5.85
CA CYS A 154 8.78 1.73 5.99
C CYS A 154 8.38 2.19 7.40
N CYS A 155 8.90 1.55 8.44
CA CYS A 155 8.62 1.93 9.83
C CYS A 155 9.04 3.37 10.14
N LYS A 156 10.17 3.82 9.60
CA LYS A 156 10.66 5.19 9.74
C LYS A 156 9.94 6.22 8.84
N GLY A 157 9.04 5.77 7.97
CA GLY A 157 8.18 6.63 7.13
C GLY A 157 8.86 7.17 5.86
N GLN A 158 9.95 6.56 5.42
CA GLN A 158 10.67 6.92 4.19
C GLN A 158 10.20 6.12 2.98
N MET A 159 9.78 4.88 3.19
CA MET A 159 9.25 3.99 2.17
C MET A 159 7.77 3.74 2.38
N ARG A 160 7.02 3.50 1.29
CA ARG A 160 5.59 3.20 1.32
C ARG A 160 5.34 1.68 1.31
N TRP A 161 4.29 1.26 2.02
CA TRP A 161 3.86 -0.15 2.14
C TRP A 161 2.89 -0.60 1.05
N ASN A 162 2.42 0.32 0.19
CA ASN A 162 1.34 0.05 -0.73
C ASN A 162 1.67 -1.12 -1.65
N LEU A 163 0.81 -2.12 -1.71
CA LEU A 163 1.02 -3.36 -2.47
C LEU A 163 1.23 -3.13 -3.96
N TRP A 164 0.50 -2.16 -4.52
CA TRP A 164 0.58 -1.82 -5.94
C TRP A 164 1.94 -1.24 -6.38
N LEU A 165 2.83 -0.93 -5.43
CA LEU A 165 4.21 -0.54 -5.73
C LEU A 165 5.13 -1.73 -6.03
N PHE A 166 4.68 -2.97 -5.79
CA PHE A 166 5.56 -4.11 -5.76
C PHE A 166 5.07 -5.29 -6.59
N LEU A 167 5.94 -5.82 -7.45
CA LEU A 167 5.83 -7.16 -8.00
C LEU A 167 6.41 -8.13 -6.98
N ILE A 168 5.62 -9.12 -6.57
CA ILE A 168 5.95 -10.05 -5.47
C ILE A 168 6.12 -11.45 -6.03
N LYS A 169 7.25 -12.11 -5.75
CA LYS A 169 7.43 -13.54 -6.05
C LYS A 169 6.45 -14.35 -5.21
N ARG A 170 5.51 -15.08 -5.86
CA ARG A 170 4.39 -15.74 -5.17
C ARG A 170 4.85 -16.70 -4.07
N SER A 171 5.99 -17.40 -4.27
CA SER A 171 6.53 -18.31 -3.25
C SER A 171 6.76 -17.63 -1.90
N VAL A 172 7.11 -16.34 -1.85
CA VAL A 172 7.35 -15.61 -0.59
C VAL A 172 6.04 -15.33 0.15
N LEU A 173 4.93 -15.15 -0.59
CA LEU A 173 3.59 -15.04 0.00
C LEU A 173 3.05 -16.38 0.53
N GLU A 174 3.39 -17.49 -0.17
CA GLU A 174 2.76 -18.78 0.09
C GLU A 174 3.54 -19.65 1.09
N GLN A 175 4.87 -19.46 1.22
CA GLN A 175 5.72 -20.32 2.03
C GLN A 175 6.33 -19.59 3.22
N PRO A 176 6.56 -20.27 4.36
CA PRO A 176 6.17 -21.65 4.69
C PRO A 176 4.67 -21.83 4.94
N THR A 177 3.96 -20.76 5.17
CA THR A 177 2.51 -20.70 5.36
C THR A 177 1.95 -19.51 4.62
N PRO A 178 0.79 -19.58 3.96
CA PRO A 178 0.23 -18.47 3.21
C PRO A 178 0.04 -17.22 4.06
N LEU A 179 0.53 -16.07 3.58
CA LEU A 179 0.20 -14.78 4.13
C LEU A 179 -1.12 -14.29 3.52
N ARG A 180 -2.04 -13.87 4.38
CA ARG A 180 -3.35 -13.37 3.97
C ARG A 180 -3.72 -12.14 4.80
N PHE A 181 -4.60 -11.34 4.24
CA PHE A 181 -5.20 -10.20 4.93
C PHE A 181 -6.16 -10.67 6.02
N LEU A 182 -6.32 -9.87 7.08
CA LEU A 182 -7.33 -10.13 8.10
C LEU A 182 -8.73 -9.81 7.55
N PRO A 183 -9.66 -10.77 7.53
CA PRO A 183 -11.02 -10.52 7.10
C PRO A 183 -11.69 -9.39 7.89
N GLY A 184 -12.36 -8.47 7.19
CA GLY A 184 -13.05 -7.32 7.80
C GLY A 184 -12.14 -6.22 8.36
N LYS A 185 -10.83 -6.25 8.08
CA LYS A 185 -9.88 -5.22 8.50
C LYS A 185 -9.29 -4.54 7.26
N ASN A 186 -10.06 -3.63 6.68
CA ASN A 186 -9.82 -2.98 5.39
C ASN A 186 -9.01 -1.68 5.49
N MET A 187 -8.50 -1.34 6.68
CA MET A 187 -7.66 -0.16 6.91
C MET A 187 -6.33 -0.58 7.53
N GLY A 188 -5.23 -0.21 6.83
CA GLY A 188 -3.87 -0.60 7.25
C GLY A 188 -3.54 -2.07 6.92
N GLU A 189 -4.33 -2.71 6.07
CA GLU A 189 -4.15 -4.09 5.62
C GLU A 189 -2.87 -4.27 4.82
N ASP A 190 -2.54 -3.32 3.93
CA ASP A 190 -1.29 -3.30 3.15
C ASP A 190 -0.07 -3.30 4.08
N MET A 191 -0.09 -2.43 5.09
CA MET A 191 0.97 -2.33 6.08
C MET A 191 1.17 -3.66 6.82
N MET A 192 0.10 -4.31 7.25
CA MET A 192 0.16 -5.58 7.96
C MET A 192 0.74 -6.69 7.08
N LEU A 193 0.22 -6.84 5.84
CA LEU A 193 0.67 -7.88 4.93
C LEU A 193 2.12 -7.64 4.50
N MET A 194 2.45 -6.42 4.06
CA MET A 194 3.81 -6.05 3.66
C MET A 194 4.79 -6.18 4.83
N GLY A 195 4.40 -5.76 6.04
CA GLY A 195 5.25 -5.93 7.22
C GLY A 195 5.64 -7.39 7.47
N LYS A 196 4.69 -8.33 7.31
CA LYS A 196 4.96 -9.77 7.38
C LYS A 196 5.79 -10.28 6.20
N LEU A 197 5.46 -9.83 4.99
CA LEU A 197 6.15 -10.22 3.76
C LEU A 197 7.62 -9.84 3.81
N LEU A 198 7.94 -8.62 4.24
CA LEU A 198 9.31 -8.12 4.33
C LEU A 198 10.19 -8.94 5.28
N GLN A 199 9.62 -9.66 6.27
CA GLN A 199 10.37 -10.59 7.11
C GLN A 199 10.76 -11.90 6.38
N ARG A 200 10.22 -12.14 5.19
CA ARG A 200 10.51 -13.34 4.37
C ARG A 200 11.35 -13.03 3.16
N VAL A 201 11.33 -11.77 2.72
CA VAL A 201 12.04 -11.28 1.54
C VAL A 201 13.53 -11.20 1.81
N GLN A 202 14.33 -11.85 0.97
CA GLN A 202 15.79 -11.80 1.05
C GLN A 202 16.35 -10.72 0.10
N THR A 203 15.81 -10.66 -1.12
CA THR A 203 16.34 -9.78 -2.16
C THR A 203 15.24 -8.83 -2.66
N ILE A 204 15.53 -7.52 -2.61
CA ILE A 204 14.69 -6.47 -3.19
C ILE A 204 15.47 -5.77 -4.30
N SER A 205 14.77 -5.44 -5.38
CA SER A 205 15.26 -4.52 -6.41
C SER A 205 14.31 -3.36 -6.60
N MET A 206 14.84 -2.15 -6.77
CA MET A 206 14.04 -0.94 -6.96
C MET A 206 14.23 -0.38 -8.37
N VAL A 207 13.11 -0.19 -9.09
CA VAL A 207 13.07 0.49 -10.39
C VAL A 207 12.74 1.96 -10.17
N HIS A 208 13.70 2.84 -10.40
CA HIS A 208 13.54 4.29 -10.22
C HIS A 208 12.81 4.95 -11.41
N ARG A 209 11.64 4.39 -11.74
CA ARG A 209 10.70 4.89 -12.75
C ARG A 209 9.30 4.94 -12.18
N PRO A 210 8.52 6.00 -12.46
CA PRO A 210 7.12 6.07 -12.07
C PRO A 210 6.30 5.16 -13.01
N LEU A 211 6.04 3.94 -12.56
CA LEU A 211 5.33 2.91 -13.34
C LEU A 211 3.86 2.77 -12.94
N TYR A 212 3.45 3.37 -11.84
CA TYR A 212 2.08 3.36 -11.33
C TYR A 212 1.56 4.79 -11.19
N THR A 213 0.29 5.04 -11.54
CA THR A 213 -0.37 6.32 -11.33
C THR A 213 -1.49 6.14 -10.32
N TYR A 214 -1.25 6.64 -9.10
CA TYR A 214 -2.26 6.72 -8.06
C TYR A 214 -3.16 7.93 -8.31
N VAL A 215 -4.44 7.68 -8.63
CA VAL A 215 -5.43 8.72 -8.93
C VAL A 215 -6.21 9.06 -7.66
N ARG A 216 -5.95 10.25 -7.11
CA ARG A 216 -6.64 10.69 -5.90
C ARG A 216 -8.08 11.09 -6.20
N ASN A 217 -9.02 10.32 -5.66
CA ASN A 217 -10.45 10.57 -5.74
C ASN A 217 -10.99 11.09 -4.40
N ASP A 218 -12.02 11.95 -4.44
CA ASP A 218 -12.65 12.49 -3.22
C ASP A 218 -13.33 11.41 -2.37
N GLY A 219 -13.70 10.27 -2.96
CA GLY A 219 -14.29 9.11 -2.31
C GLY A 219 -13.30 8.12 -1.68
N SER A 220 -11.98 8.38 -1.73
CA SER A 220 -10.97 7.48 -1.19
C SER A 220 -11.17 7.21 0.32
N LEU A 221 -11.09 5.94 0.71
CA LEU A 221 -11.21 5.48 2.11
C LEU A 221 -10.21 6.18 3.04
N THR A 222 -9.08 6.65 2.50
CA THR A 222 -8.01 7.30 3.26
C THR A 222 -8.28 8.77 3.60
N ASN A 223 -9.36 9.38 3.07
CA ASN A 223 -9.66 10.79 3.29
C ASN A 223 -10.28 11.11 4.67
N SER A 224 -10.86 10.11 5.37
CA SER A 224 -11.43 10.32 6.70
C SER A 224 -11.22 9.11 7.61
N TYR A 225 -10.57 9.32 8.76
CA TYR A 225 -10.40 8.28 9.77
C TYR A 225 -11.52 8.36 10.80
N SER A 226 -12.49 7.42 10.70
CA SER A 226 -13.49 7.20 11.74
C SER A 226 -12.92 6.37 12.90
N GLU A 227 -13.66 6.25 14.02
CA GLU A 227 -13.31 5.34 15.11
C GLU A 227 -13.16 3.90 14.62
N ALA A 228 -14.11 3.43 13.81
CA ALA A 228 -14.08 2.10 13.22
C ALA A 228 -12.85 1.86 12.34
N HIS A 229 -12.37 2.89 11.62
CA HIS A 229 -11.12 2.80 10.85
C HIS A 229 -9.90 2.60 11.76
N TRP A 230 -9.84 3.34 12.88
CA TRP A 230 -8.77 3.17 13.86
C TRP A 230 -8.76 1.79 14.52
N GLU A 231 -9.93 1.23 14.80
CA GLU A 231 -10.03 -0.15 15.32
C GLU A 231 -9.47 -1.18 14.34
N GLN A 232 -9.70 -0.98 13.04
CA GLN A 232 -9.15 -1.86 12.02
C GLN A 232 -7.63 -1.71 11.88
N VAL A 233 -7.11 -0.47 11.86
CA VAL A 233 -5.66 -0.21 11.87
C VAL A 233 -5.01 -0.85 13.09
N ASN A 234 -5.61 -0.69 14.29
CA ASN A 234 -5.10 -1.29 15.52
C ASN A 234 -5.08 -2.83 15.46
N ALA A 235 -6.10 -3.44 14.86
CA ALA A 235 -6.15 -4.89 14.69
C ALA A 235 -5.01 -5.38 13.76
N ASN A 236 -4.78 -4.68 12.64
CA ASN A 236 -3.70 -4.99 11.71
C ASN A 236 -2.31 -4.79 12.33
N ILE A 237 -2.11 -3.77 13.17
CA ILE A 237 -0.84 -3.56 13.90
C ILE A 237 -0.61 -4.71 14.89
N ARG A 238 -1.63 -5.09 15.69
CA ARG A 238 -1.50 -6.20 16.64
C ARG A 238 -1.19 -7.52 15.94
N GLU A 239 -1.79 -7.77 14.80
CA GLU A 239 -1.51 -8.96 14.01
C GLU A 239 -0.06 -8.99 13.52
N LEU A 240 0.48 -7.83 13.12
CA LEU A 240 1.89 -7.71 12.74
C LEU A 240 2.81 -7.90 13.96
N GLU A 241 2.49 -7.29 15.11
CA GLU A 241 3.25 -7.48 16.36
C GLU A 241 3.33 -8.96 16.74
N VAL A 242 2.18 -9.63 16.80
CA VAL A 242 2.11 -11.08 17.14
C VAL A 242 2.91 -11.93 16.12
N TYR A 243 2.88 -11.56 14.85
CA TYR A 243 3.67 -12.26 13.85
C TYR A 243 5.17 -12.09 14.10
N LEU A 244 5.64 -10.86 14.34
CA LEU A 244 7.06 -10.58 14.61
C LEU A 244 7.55 -11.28 15.88
N GLU A 245 6.77 -11.25 16.96
CA GLU A 245 7.09 -11.95 18.21
C GLU A 245 7.24 -13.47 18.03
N LYS A 246 6.45 -14.06 17.13
CA LYS A 246 6.48 -15.50 16.86
C LYS A 246 7.60 -15.92 15.90
N THR A 247 7.99 -15.05 14.97
CA THR A 247 8.87 -15.41 13.87
C THR A 247 10.29 -14.91 14.04
N SER A 248 10.52 -13.95 14.93
CA SER A 248 11.86 -13.40 15.19
C SER A 248 12.13 -13.27 16.68
N SER A 249 13.38 -13.50 17.06
CA SER A 249 13.90 -13.19 18.40
C SER A 249 14.56 -11.81 18.49
N ASP A 250 14.58 -11.04 17.39
CA ASP A 250 15.17 -9.72 17.36
C ASP A 250 14.22 -8.65 17.92
N PRO A 251 14.50 -8.08 19.11
CA PRO A 251 13.66 -7.08 19.73
C PRO A 251 13.64 -5.75 18.98
N SER A 252 14.63 -5.50 18.10
CA SER A 252 14.71 -4.26 17.31
C SER A 252 13.53 -4.11 16.35
N LEU A 253 12.94 -5.20 15.87
CA LEU A 253 11.76 -5.16 15.01
C LEU A 253 10.55 -4.55 15.72
N LEU A 254 10.34 -4.86 16.99
CA LEU A 254 9.27 -4.25 17.79
C LEU A 254 9.55 -2.78 18.11
N GLU A 255 10.83 -2.40 18.25
CA GLU A 255 11.21 -0.98 18.37
C GLU A 255 10.93 -0.20 17.09
N LEU A 256 11.19 -0.79 15.91
CA LEU A 256 10.83 -0.17 14.62
C LEU A 256 9.32 0.07 14.50
N LEU A 257 8.49 -0.82 15.01
CA LEU A 257 7.03 -0.61 15.03
C LEU A 257 6.62 0.64 15.83
N GLN A 258 7.41 1.07 16.83
CA GLN A 258 7.10 2.31 17.57
C GLN A 258 7.22 3.54 16.66
N PHE A 259 8.17 3.55 15.72
CA PHE A 259 8.25 4.62 14.71
C PHE A 259 7.06 4.60 13.77
N MET A 260 6.64 3.41 13.33
CA MET A 260 5.43 3.25 12.51
C MET A 260 4.19 3.78 13.23
N LYS A 261 3.99 3.42 14.52
CA LYS A 261 2.89 3.92 15.36
C LYS A 261 2.89 5.46 15.45
N LEU A 262 4.06 6.08 15.60
CA LEU A 262 4.21 7.55 15.59
C LEU A 262 3.82 8.15 14.24
N ASN A 263 4.22 7.53 13.12
CA ASN A 263 3.89 8.01 11.78
C ASN A 263 2.40 7.87 11.45
N LEU A 264 1.77 6.75 11.83
CA LEU A 264 0.34 6.50 11.60
C LEU A 264 -0.57 7.53 12.27
N LYS A 265 -0.23 7.94 13.49
CA LYS A 265 -1.03 8.94 14.23
C LYS A 265 -0.66 10.40 13.93
N LEU A 266 0.43 10.65 13.18
CA LEU A 266 0.89 12.02 12.86
C LEU A 266 -0.20 12.92 12.25
N PRO A 267 -1.08 12.46 11.34
CA PRO A 267 -2.16 13.29 10.80
C PRO A 267 -3.08 13.90 11.85
N LEU A 268 -3.25 13.28 13.02
CA LEU A 268 -4.05 13.82 14.10
C LEU A 268 -3.49 15.16 14.64
N LEU A 269 -2.16 15.39 14.57
CA LEU A 269 -1.52 16.61 15.06
C LEU A 269 -1.69 17.81 14.10
N ILE A 270 -2.04 17.56 12.84
CA ILE A 270 -2.22 18.61 11.83
C ILE A 270 -3.70 18.88 11.51
N SER A 271 -4.62 18.17 12.14
CA SER A 271 -6.08 18.30 11.92
C SER A 271 -6.66 19.65 12.35
N GLY A 272 -6.00 20.35 13.27
CA GLY A 272 -6.50 21.59 13.88
C GLY A 272 -7.56 21.37 14.98
N ARG A 273 -7.90 20.16 15.35
CA ARG A 273 -8.93 19.81 16.34
C ARG A 273 -8.31 19.30 17.65
N ARG A 274 -8.70 19.91 18.77
CA ARG A 274 -8.17 19.55 20.11
C ARG A 274 -8.44 18.08 20.47
N ALA A 275 -9.60 17.55 20.10
CA ALA A 275 -9.94 16.14 20.35
C ALA A 275 -8.96 15.18 19.67
N ASP A 276 -8.46 15.53 18.46
CA ASP A 276 -7.49 14.72 17.73
C ASP A 276 -6.10 14.77 18.41
N TYR A 277 -5.72 15.90 19.03
CA TYR A 277 -4.47 16.00 19.79
C TYR A 277 -4.50 15.12 21.04
N GLU A 278 -5.65 15.08 21.72
CA GLU A 278 -5.85 14.20 22.86
C GLU A 278 -5.84 12.73 22.45
N ARG A 279 -6.52 12.41 21.36
CA ARG A 279 -6.48 11.09 20.74
C ARG A 279 -5.05 10.68 20.38
N TRP A 280 -4.27 11.56 19.75
CA TRP A 280 -2.86 11.30 19.45
C TRP A 280 -2.07 10.91 20.69
N ARG A 281 -2.29 11.62 21.81
CA ARG A 281 -1.60 11.36 23.06
C ARG A 281 -1.97 10.02 23.69
N THR A 282 -3.23 9.61 23.58
CA THR A 282 -3.75 8.39 24.17
C THR A 282 -3.60 7.15 23.30
N THR A 283 -3.42 7.35 21.97
CA THR A 283 -3.16 6.25 21.02
C THR A 283 -1.67 5.92 21.04
N TYR A 284 -1.31 4.68 21.30
CA TYR A 284 0.07 4.18 21.37
C TYR A 284 0.99 5.06 22.26
N PRO A 285 0.68 5.29 23.54
CA PRO A 285 1.52 6.10 24.42
C PRO A 285 2.91 5.49 24.62
N GLU A 286 3.04 4.17 24.49
CA GLU A 286 4.30 3.43 24.53
C GLU A 286 5.28 3.84 23.41
N SER A 287 4.80 4.44 22.34
CA SER A 287 5.66 4.96 21.24
C SER A 287 6.33 6.29 21.57
N HIS A 288 5.87 7.04 22.58
CA HIS A 288 6.37 8.39 22.89
C HIS A 288 7.86 8.44 23.26
N PRO A 289 8.45 7.49 24.00
CA PRO A 289 9.89 7.46 24.27
C PRO A 289 10.75 7.42 23.00
N TYR A 290 10.19 6.87 21.90
CA TYR A 290 10.89 6.69 20.63
C TYR A 290 10.88 7.94 19.73
N ILE A 291 10.19 9.03 20.10
CA ILE A 291 10.09 10.27 19.27
C ILE A 291 11.47 10.78 18.85
N GLN A 292 12.46 10.77 19.77
CA GLN A 292 13.81 11.29 19.48
C GLN A 292 14.68 10.29 18.72
N LEU A 293 14.37 9.01 18.81
CA LEU A 293 15.23 7.94 18.28
C LEU A 293 15.14 7.77 16.77
N ASN A 294 14.01 8.15 16.13
CA ASN A 294 13.92 8.13 14.67
C ASN A 294 14.76 9.25 14.06
N ASN A 295 15.97 8.93 13.60
CA ASN A 295 16.92 9.88 13.01
C ASN A 295 16.45 10.46 11.66
N LEU A 296 15.48 9.84 10.98
CA LEU A 296 14.92 10.27 9.70
C LEU A 296 13.73 11.22 9.86
N THR A 297 13.15 11.33 11.07
CA THR A 297 12.08 12.29 11.34
C THR A 297 12.65 13.70 11.51
N PRO A 298 12.15 14.71 10.76
CA PRO A 298 12.57 16.09 10.88
C PRO A 298 12.42 16.63 12.31
N TRP A 299 13.37 17.46 12.76
CA TRP A 299 13.37 18.00 14.13
C TRP A 299 12.06 18.73 14.49
N ARG A 300 11.45 19.43 13.51
CA ARG A 300 10.16 20.13 13.69
C ARG A 300 9.03 19.15 14.03
N THR A 301 8.98 18.02 13.35
CA THR A 301 7.99 16.94 13.62
C THR A 301 8.24 16.32 14.99
N LYS A 302 9.50 16.08 15.37
CA LYS A 302 9.86 15.59 16.70
C LYS A 302 9.41 16.56 17.79
N LEU A 303 9.65 17.87 17.61
CA LEU A 303 9.21 18.89 18.54
C LEU A 303 7.68 18.90 18.68
N LEU A 304 6.95 18.86 17.56
CA LEU A 304 5.49 18.80 17.56
C LEU A 304 4.97 17.59 18.33
N GLN A 305 5.52 16.40 18.07
CA GLN A 305 5.18 15.17 18.78
C GLN A 305 5.51 15.23 20.27
N GLN A 306 6.65 15.79 20.67
CA GLN A 306 7.01 15.97 22.06
C GLN A 306 6.06 16.92 22.82
N MET A 307 5.67 18.01 22.20
CA MET A 307 4.72 18.96 22.80
C MET A 307 3.35 18.32 22.96
N ALA A 308 2.91 17.53 21.96
CA ALA A 308 1.68 16.76 22.05
C ALA A 308 1.72 15.71 23.16
N ALA A 309 2.81 14.94 23.28
CA ALA A 309 3.00 13.95 24.33
C ALA A 309 2.93 14.56 25.75
N ARG A 310 3.42 15.80 25.90
CA ARG A 310 3.35 16.58 27.15
C ARG A 310 2.00 17.27 27.38
N GLY A 311 1.01 17.12 26.46
CA GLY A 311 -0.29 17.77 26.55
C GLY A 311 -0.27 19.28 26.27
N GLN A 312 0.80 19.81 25.65
CA GLN A 312 0.96 21.23 25.31
C GLN A 312 0.19 21.56 24.00
N TYR A 313 -1.12 21.37 24.03
CA TYR A 313 -1.98 21.46 22.83
C TYR A 313 -2.06 22.87 22.25
N TRP A 314 -1.81 23.91 23.04
CA TRP A 314 -1.71 25.27 22.54
C TRP A 314 -0.60 25.42 21.49
N PHE A 315 0.56 24.77 21.74
CA PHE A 315 1.66 24.77 20.80
C PHE A 315 1.30 24.00 19.51
N VAL A 316 0.67 22.81 19.67
CA VAL A 316 0.25 22.00 18.54
C VAL A 316 -0.74 22.75 17.65
N ALA A 317 -1.72 23.46 18.26
CA ALA A 317 -2.68 24.28 17.55
C ALA A 317 -2.03 25.46 16.80
N LEU A 318 -1.10 26.16 17.46
CA LEU A 318 -0.35 27.26 16.84
C LEU A 318 0.47 26.76 15.65
N TYR A 319 1.17 25.63 15.81
CA TYR A 319 1.95 25.01 14.73
C TYR A 319 1.06 24.63 13.53
N ALA A 320 -0.08 23.97 13.78
CA ALA A 320 -1.03 23.61 12.73
C ALA A 320 -1.59 24.84 11.99
N GLN A 321 -1.90 25.92 12.69
CA GLN A 321 -2.43 27.13 12.08
C GLN A 321 -1.38 27.93 11.30
N VAL A 322 -0.19 28.14 11.87
CA VAL A 322 0.82 29.03 11.29
C VAL A 322 1.64 28.32 10.21
N ILE A 323 2.10 27.10 10.50
CA ILE A 323 3.01 26.39 9.60
C ILE A 323 2.23 25.69 8.49
N MET A 324 1.18 24.95 8.82
CA MET A 324 0.45 24.18 7.80
C MET A 324 -0.41 25.09 6.91
N LYS A 325 -1.19 26.00 7.47
CA LYS A 325 -2.04 26.91 6.67
C LYS A 325 -1.21 28.01 5.98
N GLY A 326 -0.16 28.51 6.62
CA GLY A 326 0.74 29.54 6.05
C GLY A 326 1.60 29.00 4.91
N LEU A 327 2.23 27.82 5.08
CA LEU A 327 2.98 27.15 4.02
C LEU A 327 2.09 26.69 2.85
N TYR A 328 0.88 26.22 3.14
CA TYR A 328 -0.08 25.82 2.08
C TYR A 328 -0.48 27.02 1.21
N LYS A 329 -0.70 28.20 1.83
CA LYS A 329 -0.97 29.44 1.08
C LYS A 329 0.22 29.89 0.23
N LEU A 330 1.47 29.69 0.71
CA LEU A 330 2.69 30.12 0.01
C LEU A 330 3.09 29.17 -1.14
N LEU A 331 2.73 27.89 -1.06
CA LEU A 331 3.10 26.87 -2.04
C LEU A 331 2.04 26.64 -3.12
N TYR A 332 0.80 27.10 -2.91
CA TYR A 332 -0.36 26.86 -3.82
C TYR A 332 -1.06 28.16 -4.26
N HIS A 333 -0.45 29.31 -4.04
CA HIS A 333 -0.72 30.59 -4.69
C HIS A 333 0.57 31.08 -5.36
#